data_6973f23c1d6d22bf7d68bbad0fb5fd2e
#
_entry.id   6973f23c1d6d22bf7d68bbad0fb5fd2e
#
_cell.length_a   1.000
_cell.length_b   1.000
_cell.length_c   1.000
_cell.angle_alpha   90.00
_cell.angle_beta   90.00
_cell.angle_gamma   90.00
#
_symmetry.space_group_name_H-M   'P 1'
#
loop_
_entity.id
_entity.type
_entity.pdbx_description
1 polymer ?
#
loop_
_entity_poly.entity_id
_entity_poly.type
_entity_poly.pdbx_seq_one_letter_code
_entity_poly.pdbx_strand_id
1 'polypeptide(L)'
;MNDGQLERYSRHLLLPQFDYQGQSSLLASKVLVLGLGGLGSSAAMYLASSGIGELHLLDPDILELSNLQRQIIHRQDAIGMNKARSAKQTLSALNDDITIVAHEACLSEQDLSELIKSMSVVLDCTDNSTSRRLHNRLCVQNQVPLVSAAAIRFEGQLMVVDPSQQSSPCYQCVYPQVDTTQTSCSESGIMAPVVGMMGVFQSLEAIKLISGVGEKSSGALHSFDGLTAQWRRFNVPKNEQCPVCNGAKSQA
;
A
#
# COMPACT_ATOMS: atom_id res chain seq x y z
N MET A 1 20.21 -7.61 -13.72
CA MET A 1 20.74 -7.54 -12.33
C MET A 1 22.25 -7.65 -12.37
N ASN A 2 22.97 -6.90 -11.52
CA ASN A 2 24.40 -7.04 -11.28
C ASN A 2 24.68 -8.11 -10.20
N ASP A 3 25.97 -8.42 -9.93
CA ASP A 3 26.35 -9.48 -8.98
C ASP A 3 25.86 -9.20 -7.55
N GLY A 4 25.91 -7.95 -7.09
CA GLY A 4 25.39 -7.56 -5.77
C GLY A 4 23.89 -7.76 -5.64
N GLN A 5 23.14 -7.44 -6.68
CA GLN A 5 21.69 -7.70 -6.75
C GLN A 5 21.38 -9.20 -6.81
N LEU A 6 22.16 -9.99 -7.54
CA LEU A 6 22.02 -11.45 -7.56
C LEU A 6 22.23 -12.05 -6.17
N GLU A 7 23.21 -11.56 -5.42
CA GLU A 7 23.46 -11.98 -4.05
C GLU A 7 22.33 -11.52 -3.12
N ARG A 8 21.96 -10.23 -3.13
CA ARG A 8 20.92 -9.62 -2.28
C ARG A 8 19.59 -10.34 -2.44
N TYR A 9 19.16 -10.61 -3.67
CA TYR A 9 17.86 -11.21 -3.97
C TYR A 9 17.91 -12.73 -4.19
N SER A 10 19.03 -13.38 -3.86
CA SER A 10 19.24 -14.82 -4.10
C SER A 10 18.11 -15.71 -3.58
N ARG A 11 17.50 -15.35 -2.43
CA ARG A 11 16.39 -16.12 -1.85
C ARG A 11 15.09 -16.02 -2.64
N HIS A 12 14.84 -14.89 -3.29
CA HIS A 12 13.73 -14.72 -4.23
C HIS A 12 13.97 -15.51 -5.52
N LEU A 13 15.18 -15.50 -6.03
CA LEU A 13 15.56 -16.21 -7.27
C LEU A 13 15.40 -17.74 -7.15
N LEU A 14 15.44 -18.29 -5.94
CA LEU A 14 15.21 -19.72 -5.67
C LEU A 14 13.74 -20.12 -5.68
N LEU A 15 12.81 -19.17 -5.73
CA LEU A 15 11.37 -19.47 -5.77
C LEU A 15 10.95 -19.78 -7.23
N PRO A 16 10.53 -21.02 -7.55
CA PRO A 16 10.26 -21.41 -8.95
C PRO A 16 9.16 -20.58 -9.62
N GLN A 17 8.22 -20.03 -8.85
CA GLN A 17 7.11 -19.21 -9.35
C GLN A 17 7.52 -17.75 -9.59
N PHE A 18 8.61 -17.29 -8.97
CA PHE A 18 9.04 -15.89 -8.97
C PHE A 18 10.30 -15.68 -9.82
N ASP A 19 11.34 -16.41 -9.52
CA ASP A 19 12.64 -16.53 -10.19
C ASP A 19 13.29 -15.19 -10.60
N TYR A 20 14.12 -15.23 -11.63
CA TYR A 20 14.79 -14.05 -12.23
C TYR A 20 13.78 -13.07 -12.84
N GLN A 21 12.70 -13.56 -13.44
CA GLN A 21 11.72 -12.71 -14.11
C GLN A 21 10.91 -11.89 -13.11
N GLY A 22 10.46 -12.50 -12.02
CA GLY A 22 9.76 -11.80 -10.94
C GLY A 22 10.62 -10.72 -10.31
N GLN A 23 11.89 -11.01 -10.00
CA GLN A 23 12.81 -10.02 -9.42
C GLN A 23 13.11 -8.89 -10.41
N SER A 24 13.28 -9.19 -11.70
CA SER A 24 13.48 -8.16 -12.72
C SER A 24 12.27 -7.24 -12.85
N SER A 25 11.06 -7.78 -12.72
CA SER A 25 9.82 -6.99 -12.71
C SER A 25 9.77 -6.04 -11.51
N LEU A 26 10.21 -6.47 -10.31
CA LEU A 26 10.29 -5.60 -9.14
C LEU A 26 11.29 -4.46 -9.36
N LEU A 27 12.50 -4.77 -9.83
CA LEU A 27 13.55 -3.77 -10.09
C LEU A 27 13.14 -2.73 -11.15
N ALA A 28 12.26 -3.10 -12.08
CA ALA A 28 11.74 -2.20 -13.10
C ALA A 28 10.49 -1.41 -12.65
N SER A 29 9.93 -1.73 -11.49
CA SER A 29 8.66 -1.17 -11.03
C SER A 29 8.82 0.12 -10.25
N LYS A 30 7.72 0.92 -10.25
CA LYS A 30 7.54 2.11 -9.42
C LYS A 30 6.32 1.92 -8.53
N VAL A 31 6.49 2.14 -7.24
CA VAL A 31 5.43 1.96 -6.24
C VAL A 31 5.26 3.22 -5.41
N LEU A 32 4.01 3.64 -5.21
CA LEU A 32 3.66 4.75 -4.32
C LEU A 32 3.04 4.21 -3.04
N VAL A 33 3.59 4.63 -1.89
CA VAL A 33 3.03 4.38 -0.55
C VAL A 33 2.45 5.68 -0.03
N LEU A 34 1.14 5.69 0.18
CA LEU A 34 0.36 6.81 0.69
C LEU A 34 0.12 6.62 2.20
N GLY A 35 0.78 7.43 3.01
CA GLY A 35 0.81 7.32 4.46
C GLY A 35 1.93 6.41 4.98
N LEU A 36 2.74 6.94 5.90
CA LEU A 36 3.87 6.23 6.53
C LEU A 36 3.64 6.03 8.03
N GLY A 37 2.38 5.81 8.38
CA GLY A 37 1.93 5.37 9.70
C GLY A 37 2.27 3.90 9.96
N GLY A 38 1.47 3.21 10.77
CA GLY A 38 1.71 1.81 11.13
C GLY A 38 1.65 0.84 9.95
N LEU A 39 0.70 1.03 9.01
CA LEU A 39 0.59 0.25 7.77
C LEU A 39 1.78 0.50 6.84
N GLY A 40 1.99 1.77 6.47
CA GLY A 40 3.02 2.16 5.52
C GLY A 40 4.44 1.87 6.01
N SER A 41 4.68 1.93 7.32
CA SER A 41 5.96 1.57 7.92
C SER A 41 6.39 0.15 7.57
N SER A 42 5.54 -0.82 7.83
CA SER A 42 5.85 -2.22 7.55
C SER A 42 5.80 -2.52 6.04
N ALA A 43 4.85 -1.95 5.30
CA ALA A 43 4.75 -2.13 3.85
C ALA A 43 6.02 -1.62 3.14
N ALA A 44 6.45 -0.38 3.42
CA ALA A 44 7.62 0.22 2.77
C ALA A 44 8.93 -0.52 3.08
N MET A 45 9.10 -1.03 4.31
CA MET A 45 10.25 -1.84 4.69
C MET A 45 10.38 -3.09 3.80
N TYR A 46 9.29 -3.85 3.63
CA TYR A 46 9.32 -5.06 2.79
C TYR A 46 9.42 -4.75 1.29
N LEU A 47 8.79 -3.69 0.80
CA LEU A 47 8.95 -3.27 -0.60
C LEU A 47 10.39 -2.89 -0.92
N ALA A 48 11.02 -2.08 -0.06
CA ALA A 48 12.40 -1.67 -0.23
C ALA A 48 13.38 -2.86 -0.14
N SER A 49 13.23 -3.73 0.85
CA SER A 49 14.09 -4.92 1.00
C SER A 49 13.91 -5.92 -0.14
N SER A 50 12.72 -5.98 -0.75
CA SER A 50 12.43 -6.84 -1.89
C SER A 50 12.93 -6.30 -3.24
N GLY A 51 13.40 -5.05 -3.29
CA GLY A 51 14.01 -4.48 -4.49
C GLY A 51 13.01 -3.87 -5.46
N ILE A 52 11.99 -3.15 -4.97
CA ILE A 52 11.20 -2.25 -5.82
C ILE A 52 12.13 -1.16 -6.34
N GLY A 53 12.26 -1.03 -7.68
CA GLY A 53 13.25 -0.16 -8.30
C GLY A 53 13.11 1.31 -7.94
N GLU A 54 11.88 1.82 -7.87
CA GLU A 54 11.60 3.20 -7.46
C GLU A 54 10.41 3.22 -6.47
N LEU A 55 10.66 3.72 -5.24
CA LEU A 55 9.67 3.78 -4.17
C LEU A 55 9.37 5.24 -3.82
N HIS A 56 8.14 5.67 -4.10
CA HIS A 56 7.62 6.98 -3.72
C HIS A 56 6.91 6.88 -2.38
N LEU A 57 7.25 7.78 -1.46
CA LEU A 57 6.73 7.85 -0.10
C LEU A 57 6.02 9.19 0.08
N LEU A 58 4.71 9.18 0.32
CA LEU A 58 3.96 10.42 0.54
C LEU A 58 3.35 10.43 1.94
N ASP A 59 3.81 11.34 2.77
CA ASP A 59 3.26 11.63 4.10
C ASP A 59 3.59 13.06 4.52
N PRO A 60 2.61 13.96 4.70
CA PRO A 60 2.84 15.34 5.08
C PRO A 60 3.10 15.51 6.59
N ASP A 61 2.85 14.49 7.41
CA ASP A 61 2.90 14.60 8.86
C ASP A 61 4.33 14.65 9.40
N ILE A 62 4.41 15.14 10.63
CA ILE A 62 5.62 15.15 11.46
C ILE A 62 5.57 13.98 12.43
N LEU A 63 6.73 13.36 12.66
CA LEU A 63 6.87 12.24 13.58
C LEU A 63 6.76 12.70 15.06
N GLU A 64 5.92 12.02 15.79
CA GLU A 64 5.71 12.22 17.23
C GLU A 64 6.08 10.99 18.06
N LEU A 65 6.36 11.17 19.35
CA LEU A 65 6.67 10.05 20.27
C LEU A 65 5.55 9.01 20.29
N SER A 66 4.29 9.44 20.28
CA SER A 66 3.09 8.58 20.26
C SER A 66 2.98 7.68 19.04
N ASN A 67 3.75 7.95 17.98
CA ASN A 67 3.76 7.17 16.75
C ASN A 67 4.67 5.93 16.86
N LEU A 68 5.76 6.01 17.62
CA LEU A 68 6.84 5.02 17.63
C LEU A 68 6.41 3.62 18.07
N GLN A 69 5.33 3.51 18.84
CA GLN A 69 4.84 2.19 19.28
C GLN A 69 4.34 1.29 18.14
N ARG A 70 4.07 1.87 16.92
CA ARG A 70 3.58 1.10 15.75
C ARG A 70 4.18 1.50 14.41
N GLN A 71 4.84 2.65 14.32
CA GLN A 71 5.45 3.16 13.09
C GLN A 71 6.94 2.80 13.06
N ILE A 72 7.22 1.51 12.88
CA ILE A 72 8.54 0.88 13.09
C ILE A 72 9.63 1.31 12.10
N ILE A 73 9.28 2.00 11.01
CA ILE A 73 10.24 2.56 10.06
C ILE A 73 10.95 3.79 10.63
N HIS A 74 10.34 4.43 11.64
CA HIS A 74 10.86 5.64 12.26
C HIS A 74 11.66 5.33 13.51
N ARG A 75 12.57 6.23 13.86
CA ARG A 75 13.47 6.12 15.01
C ARG A 75 13.22 7.26 15.99
N GLN A 76 13.59 7.04 17.24
CA GLN A 76 13.41 8.03 18.30
C GLN A 76 14.20 9.33 18.05
N ASP A 77 15.36 9.25 17.42
CA ASP A 77 16.20 10.38 17.04
C ASP A 77 15.62 11.22 15.89
N ALA A 78 14.57 10.72 15.20
CA ALA A 78 13.86 11.40 14.13
C ALA A 78 12.57 12.12 14.58
N ILE A 79 12.26 12.14 15.90
CA ILE A 79 11.08 12.89 16.41
C ILE A 79 11.19 14.36 15.98
N GLY A 80 10.10 14.91 15.42
CA GLY A 80 10.04 16.26 14.88
C GLY A 80 10.40 16.35 13.39
N MET A 81 10.89 15.25 12.77
CA MET A 81 11.14 15.18 11.32
C MET A 81 9.84 14.83 10.58
N ASN A 82 9.73 15.26 9.30
CA ASN A 82 8.66 14.78 8.43
C ASN A 82 8.76 13.26 8.23
N LYS A 83 7.62 12.55 8.23
CA LYS A 83 7.57 11.08 8.17
C LYS A 83 8.15 10.53 6.86
N ALA A 84 7.86 11.16 5.70
CA ALA A 84 8.40 10.70 4.42
C ALA A 84 9.93 10.83 4.37
N ARG A 85 10.48 11.92 4.91
CA ARG A 85 11.93 12.12 5.04
C ARG A 85 12.57 11.10 5.98
N SER A 86 11.99 10.89 7.16
CA SER A 86 12.46 9.90 8.13
C SER A 86 12.47 8.48 7.55
N ALA A 87 11.38 8.10 6.88
CA ALA A 87 11.27 6.80 6.21
C ALA A 87 12.33 6.64 5.11
N LYS A 88 12.54 7.67 4.27
CA LYS A 88 13.59 7.65 3.23
C LYS A 88 14.96 7.36 3.83
N GLN A 89 15.34 7.99 4.95
CA GLN A 89 16.63 7.75 5.60
C GLN A 89 16.78 6.28 6.03
N THR A 90 15.76 5.72 6.66
CA THR A 90 15.77 4.31 7.10
C THR A 90 15.86 3.34 5.93
N LEU A 91 15.07 3.55 4.89
CA LEU A 91 15.02 2.66 3.74
C LEU A 91 16.26 2.75 2.86
N SER A 92 16.87 3.94 2.71
CA SER A 92 18.14 4.09 2.00
C SER A 92 19.31 3.39 2.70
N ALA A 93 19.25 3.28 4.04
CA ALA A 93 20.21 2.49 4.79
C ALA A 93 19.94 0.98 4.72
N LEU A 94 18.70 0.57 4.42
CA LEU A 94 18.32 -0.84 4.25
C LEU A 94 18.70 -1.37 2.86
N ASN A 95 18.45 -0.57 1.82
CA ASN A 95 18.71 -0.94 0.43
C ASN A 95 19.13 0.28 -0.38
N ASP A 96 20.37 0.35 -0.76
CA ASP A 96 21.00 1.43 -1.53
C ASP A 96 20.91 1.23 -3.05
N ASP A 97 20.45 0.05 -3.50
CA ASP A 97 20.27 -0.28 -4.93
C ASP A 97 18.98 0.29 -5.53
N ILE A 98 18.09 0.85 -4.72
CA ILE A 98 16.78 1.35 -5.17
C ILE A 98 16.69 2.88 -5.06
N THR A 99 15.82 3.47 -5.86
CA THR A 99 15.52 4.90 -5.77
C THR A 99 14.39 5.16 -4.79
N ILE A 100 14.58 6.05 -3.81
CA ILE A 100 13.55 6.43 -2.85
C ILE A 100 13.26 7.94 -2.97
N VAL A 101 12.02 8.27 -3.29
CA VAL A 101 11.53 9.64 -3.45
C VAL A 101 10.57 9.98 -2.30
N ALA A 102 10.89 11.00 -1.50
CA ALA A 102 10.05 11.46 -0.41
C ALA A 102 9.22 12.68 -0.85
N HIS A 103 7.91 12.61 -0.68
CA HIS A 103 6.95 13.71 -0.84
C HIS A 103 6.48 14.16 0.54
N GLU A 104 6.98 15.30 0.99
CA GLU A 104 6.82 15.78 2.37
C GLU A 104 5.60 16.70 2.58
N ALA A 105 4.88 17.00 1.50
CA ALA A 105 3.71 17.88 1.53
C ALA A 105 2.51 17.21 0.86
N CYS A 106 1.31 17.65 1.23
CA CYS A 106 0.10 17.29 0.49
C CYS A 106 0.23 17.73 -0.96
N LEU A 107 -0.06 16.82 -1.87
CA LEU A 107 -0.16 17.14 -3.30
C LEU A 107 -1.58 17.62 -3.63
N SER A 108 -1.69 18.49 -4.64
CA SER A 108 -3.00 18.76 -5.24
C SER A 108 -3.58 17.47 -5.86
N GLU A 109 -4.88 17.41 -6.05
CA GLU A 109 -5.51 16.25 -6.70
C GLU A 109 -4.93 15.99 -8.09
N GLN A 110 -4.61 17.05 -8.84
CA GLN A 110 -4.00 16.94 -10.16
C GLN A 110 -2.60 16.36 -10.08
N ASP A 111 -1.73 16.89 -9.20
CA ASP A 111 -0.35 16.41 -9.05
C ASP A 111 -0.32 14.95 -8.53
N LEU A 112 -1.23 14.60 -7.62
CA LEU A 112 -1.38 13.23 -7.13
C LEU A 112 -1.85 12.29 -8.25
N SER A 113 -2.77 12.73 -9.11
CA SER A 113 -3.22 11.95 -10.26
C SER A 113 -2.09 11.68 -11.25
N GLU A 114 -1.28 12.71 -11.58
CA GLU A 114 -0.12 12.54 -12.47
C GLU A 114 0.94 11.62 -11.85
N LEU A 115 1.17 11.73 -10.54
CA LEU A 115 2.07 10.82 -9.84
C LEU A 115 1.55 9.38 -9.91
N ILE A 116 0.29 9.13 -9.57
CA ILE A 116 -0.35 7.81 -9.62
C ILE A 116 -0.22 7.19 -11.01
N LYS A 117 -0.48 7.96 -12.07
CA LYS A 117 -0.43 7.50 -13.46
C LYS A 117 0.92 6.90 -13.86
N SER A 118 2.00 7.32 -13.21
CA SER A 118 3.36 6.82 -13.46
C SER A 118 3.74 5.59 -12.64
N MET A 119 2.86 5.10 -11.76
CA MET A 119 3.13 4.00 -10.85
C MET A 119 2.68 2.65 -11.41
N SER A 120 3.38 1.60 -11.02
CA SER A 120 2.97 0.20 -11.28
C SER A 120 1.87 -0.24 -10.33
N VAL A 121 1.93 0.19 -9.07
CA VAL A 121 0.97 -0.12 -7.99
C VAL A 121 0.98 1.02 -6.97
N VAL A 122 -0.17 1.30 -6.36
CA VAL A 122 -0.32 2.22 -5.23
C VAL A 122 -0.73 1.43 -3.98
N LEU A 123 -0.11 1.71 -2.84
CA LEU A 123 -0.54 1.23 -1.54
C LEU A 123 -1.19 2.38 -0.77
N ASP A 124 -2.46 2.21 -0.43
CA ASP A 124 -3.16 3.12 0.46
C ASP A 124 -3.04 2.64 1.91
N CYS A 125 -2.18 3.32 2.65
CA CYS A 125 -1.88 3.08 4.06
C CYS A 125 -2.43 4.18 4.97
N THR A 126 -3.37 5.00 4.47
CA THR A 126 -4.00 6.08 5.22
C THR A 126 -5.04 5.55 6.21
N ASP A 127 -5.40 6.36 7.19
CA ASP A 127 -6.29 5.99 8.29
C ASP A 127 -7.68 6.63 8.23
N ASN A 128 -8.00 7.32 7.12
CA ASN A 128 -9.28 8.00 6.98
C ASN A 128 -10.00 7.67 5.65
N SER A 129 -11.33 7.65 5.70
CA SER A 129 -12.17 7.28 4.57
C SER A 129 -12.14 8.28 3.40
N THR A 130 -11.93 9.55 3.68
CA THR A 130 -11.86 10.61 2.67
C THR A 130 -10.66 10.41 1.73
N SER A 131 -9.48 10.22 2.30
CA SER A 131 -8.26 9.92 1.53
C SER A 131 -8.40 8.63 0.73
N ARG A 132 -8.92 7.56 1.33
CA ARG A 132 -9.14 6.27 0.63
C ARG A 132 -10.06 6.39 -0.58
N ARG A 133 -11.12 7.17 -0.48
CA ARG A 133 -12.04 7.43 -1.61
C ARG A 133 -11.35 8.21 -2.72
N LEU A 134 -10.58 9.23 -2.38
CA LEU A 134 -9.79 10.00 -3.33
C LEU A 134 -8.79 9.09 -4.06
N HIS A 135 -7.98 8.35 -3.31
CA HIS A 135 -6.95 7.46 -3.86
C HIS A 135 -7.59 6.37 -4.75
N ASN A 136 -8.68 5.74 -4.30
CA ASN A 136 -9.42 4.77 -5.10
C ASN A 136 -9.93 5.37 -6.41
N ARG A 137 -10.52 6.56 -6.38
CA ARG A 137 -11.02 7.23 -7.58
C ARG A 137 -9.88 7.52 -8.57
N LEU A 138 -8.77 8.10 -8.09
CA LEU A 138 -7.63 8.42 -8.93
C LEU A 138 -6.96 7.15 -9.51
N CYS A 139 -6.81 6.09 -8.72
CA CYS A 139 -6.27 4.82 -9.21
C CYS A 139 -7.16 4.18 -10.28
N VAL A 140 -8.49 4.19 -10.09
CA VAL A 140 -9.43 3.67 -11.09
C VAL A 140 -9.39 4.51 -12.38
N GLN A 141 -9.37 5.84 -12.27
CA GLN A 141 -9.31 6.74 -13.43
C GLN A 141 -8.01 6.56 -14.24
N ASN A 142 -6.88 6.37 -13.56
CA ASN A 142 -5.58 6.20 -14.19
C ASN A 142 -5.26 4.73 -14.54
N GLN A 143 -6.19 3.79 -14.31
CA GLN A 143 -6.01 2.35 -14.56
C GLN A 143 -4.81 1.74 -13.81
N VAL A 144 -4.49 2.26 -12.62
CA VAL A 144 -3.38 1.78 -11.76
C VAL A 144 -3.95 0.93 -10.63
N PRO A 145 -3.40 -0.27 -10.36
CA PRO A 145 -3.82 -1.11 -9.25
C PRO A 145 -3.60 -0.44 -7.90
N LEU A 146 -4.55 -0.68 -6.96
CA LEU A 146 -4.52 -0.16 -5.60
C LEU A 146 -4.61 -1.31 -4.60
N VAL A 147 -3.70 -1.33 -3.62
CA VAL A 147 -3.78 -2.21 -2.45
C VAL A 147 -4.14 -1.36 -1.24
N SER A 148 -5.39 -1.45 -0.78
CA SER A 148 -5.90 -0.66 0.34
C SER A 148 -6.05 -1.54 1.58
N ALA A 149 -5.53 -1.09 2.73
CA ALA A 149 -5.72 -1.75 4.00
C ALA A 149 -6.19 -0.79 5.10
N ALA A 150 -6.82 -1.36 6.09
CA ALA A 150 -7.23 -0.68 7.31
C ALA A 150 -6.93 -1.56 8.52
N ALA A 151 -6.60 -0.94 9.64
CA ALA A 151 -6.48 -1.64 10.92
C ALA A 151 -6.99 -0.75 12.05
N ILE A 152 -7.73 -1.37 12.98
CA ILE A 152 -8.27 -0.72 14.17
C ILE A 152 -8.34 -1.74 15.30
N ARG A 153 -7.97 -1.36 16.52
CA ARG A 153 -7.96 -2.28 17.68
C ARG A 153 -7.15 -3.53 17.39
N PHE A 154 -7.79 -4.69 17.34
CA PHE A 154 -7.21 -5.99 16.97
C PHE A 154 -7.66 -6.49 15.60
N GLU A 155 -8.31 -5.65 14.81
CA GLU A 155 -8.88 -6.03 13.52
C GLU A 155 -8.11 -5.39 12.37
N GLY A 156 -7.97 -6.15 11.28
CA GLY A 156 -7.37 -5.69 10.03
C GLY A 156 -8.21 -6.06 8.82
N GLN A 157 -8.17 -5.23 7.78
CA GLN A 157 -8.83 -5.49 6.51
C GLN A 157 -7.89 -5.11 5.36
N LEU A 158 -7.98 -5.87 4.27
CA LEU A 158 -7.24 -5.60 3.03
C LEU A 158 -8.11 -5.93 1.82
N MET A 159 -8.04 -5.08 0.81
CA MET A 159 -8.60 -5.34 -0.51
C MET A 159 -7.63 -4.89 -1.61
N VAL A 160 -7.72 -5.58 -2.74
CA VAL A 160 -7.01 -5.24 -3.98
C VAL A 160 -8.03 -4.75 -5.00
N VAL A 161 -7.79 -3.56 -5.54
CA VAL A 161 -8.52 -3.00 -6.69
C VAL A 161 -7.61 -3.10 -7.91
N ASP A 162 -8.01 -3.88 -8.90
CA ASP A 162 -7.28 -4.03 -10.16
C ASP A 162 -8.16 -3.52 -11.32
N PRO A 163 -8.00 -2.25 -11.74
CA PRO A 163 -8.84 -1.67 -12.79
C PRO A 163 -8.72 -2.36 -14.15
N SER A 164 -7.64 -3.11 -14.38
CA SER A 164 -7.46 -3.90 -15.60
C SER A 164 -8.44 -5.07 -15.72
N GLN A 165 -9.00 -5.50 -14.60
CA GLN A 165 -9.98 -6.58 -14.53
C GLN A 165 -11.40 -6.01 -14.47
N GLN A 166 -12.21 -6.34 -15.47
CA GLN A 166 -13.60 -5.83 -15.55
C GLN A 166 -14.46 -6.21 -14.33
N SER A 167 -14.22 -7.36 -13.73
CA SER A 167 -14.95 -7.86 -12.56
C SER A 167 -14.44 -7.31 -11.23
N SER A 168 -13.31 -6.58 -11.20
CA SER A 168 -12.74 -6.05 -9.96
C SER A 168 -13.66 -4.99 -9.34
N PRO A 169 -14.16 -5.18 -8.10
CA PRO A 169 -14.80 -4.13 -7.35
C PRO A 169 -13.76 -3.08 -6.93
N CYS A 170 -14.17 -1.84 -6.81
CA CYS A 170 -13.33 -0.79 -6.23
C CYS A 170 -13.71 -0.53 -4.76
N TYR A 171 -12.96 0.32 -4.05
CA TYR A 171 -13.25 0.68 -2.66
C TYR A 171 -14.69 1.20 -2.48
N GLN A 172 -15.19 1.99 -3.44
CA GLN A 172 -16.56 2.52 -3.41
C GLN A 172 -17.64 1.42 -3.57
N CYS A 173 -17.33 0.28 -4.18
CA CYS A 173 -18.25 -0.85 -4.25
C CYS A 173 -18.47 -1.49 -2.88
N VAL A 174 -17.41 -1.56 -2.06
CA VAL A 174 -17.43 -2.15 -0.71
C VAL A 174 -18.01 -1.17 0.30
N TYR A 175 -17.62 0.11 0.19
CA TYR A 175 -17.99 1.17 1.13
C TYR A 175 -18.75 2.30 0.39
N PRO A 176 -20.02 2.08 0.02
CA PRO A 176 -20.79 3.03 -0.81
C PRO A 176 -21.11 4.34 -0.08
N GLN A 177 -21.27 4.31 1.23
CA GLN A 177 -21.59 5.49 2.03
C GLN A 177 -20.30 6.12 2.62
N VAL A 178 -20.31 7.43 2.79
CA VAL A 178 -19.32 8.13 3.59
C VAL A 178 -19.72 7.94 5.05
N ASP A 179 -19.02 7.11 5.76
CA ASP A 179 -19.20 6.98 7.20
C ASP A 179 -18.49 8.16 7.88
N THR A 180 -19.27 9.19 8.22
CA THR A 180 -18.76 10.37 8.94
C THR A 180 -18.54 10.09 10.43
N THR A 181 -18.94 8.89 10.90
CA THR A 181 -18.82 8.48 12.30
C THR A 181 -17.61 7.57 12.57
N GLN A 182 -16.80 7.27 11.54
CA GLN A 182 -15.60 6.45 11.75
C GLN A 182 -14.63 7.16 12.70
N THR A 183 -14.49 6.61 13.90
CA THR A 183 -13.44 6.99 14.85
C THR A 183 -12.08 6.65 14.26
N SER A 184 -11.14 7.59 14.34
CA SER A 184 -9.77 7.36 13.89
C SER A 184 -9.05 6.30 14.75
N CYS A 185 -7.96 5.73 14.24
CA CYS A 185 -7.11 4.84 15.05
C CYS A 185 -6.58 5.51 16.31
N SER A 186 -6.45 6.84 16.31
CA SER A 186 -6.04 7.63 17.47
C SER A 186 -7.09 7.65 18.59
N GLU A 187 -8.37 7.56 18.25
CA GLU A 187 -9.47 7.54 19.21
C GLU A 187 -9.82 6.14 19.71
N SER A 188 -9.66 5.12 18.85
CA SER A 188 -10.09 3.73 19.14
C SER A 188 -8.97 2.81 19.62
N GLY A 189 -7.72 3.24 19.48
CA GLY A 189 -6.54 2.39 19.73
C GLY A 189 -6.24 1.39 18.62
N ILE A 190 -5.00 0.90 18.59
CA ILE A 190 -4.51 -0.08 17.62
C ILE A 190 -3.40 -0.95 18.22
N MET A 191 -3.48 -2.25 18.04
CA MET A 191 -2.42 -3.17 18.39
C MET A 191 -1.33 -3.17 17.31
N ALA A 192 -0.10 -2.81 17.69
CA ALA A 192 1.01 -2.63 16.75
C ALA A 192 1.28 -3.83 15.83
N PRO A 193 1.35 -5.09 16.32
CA PRO A 193 1.52 -6.25 15.44
C PRO A 193 0.40 -6.41 14.40
N VAL A 194 -0.84 -6.06 14.73
CA VAL A 194 -1.97 -6.17 13.81
C VAL A 194 -1.79 -5.21 12.62
N VAL A 195 -1.50 -3.94 12.91
CA VAL A 195 -1.25 -2.98 11.83
C VAL A 195 0.01 -3.33 11.02
N GLY A 196 1.04 -3.86 11.67
CA GLY A 196 2.25 -4.35 11.01
C GLY A 196 1.95 -5.49 10.04
N MET A 197 1.20 -6.52 10.49
CA MET A 197 0.78 -7.65 9.63
C MET A 197 -0.01 -7.19 8.41
N MET A 198 -0.91 -6.23 8.55
CA MET A 198 -1.68 -5.71 7.44
C MET A 198 -0.80 -4.97 6.42
N GLY A 199 0.18 -4.18 6.85
CA GLY A 199 1.13 -3.53 5.95
C GLY A 199 2.06 -4.54 5.25
N VAL A 200 2.51 -5.58 5.94
CA VAL A 200 3.25 -6.71 5.32
C VAL A 200 2.38 -7.40 4.27
N PHE A 201 1.10 -7.62 4.56
CA PHE A 201 0.18 -8.22 3.59
C PHE A 201 -0.06 -7.30 2.38
N GLN A 202 -0.13 -5.96 2.56
CA GLN A 202 -0.16 -5.01 1.44
C GLN A 202 1.08 -5.16 0.53
N SER A 203 2.27 -5.26 1.11
CA SER A 203 3.50 -5.42 0.33
C SER A 203 3.52 -6.74 -0.46
N LEU A 204 3.05 -7.83 0.12
CA LEU A 204 2.94 -9.12 -0.58
C LEU A 204 1.99 -9.03 -1.77
N GLU A 205 0.81 -8.44 -1.60
CA GLU A 205 -0.15 -8.28 -2.71
C GLU A 205 0.40 -7.34 -3.81
N ALA A 206 1.13 -6.29 -3.45
CA ALA A 206 1.80 -5.43 -4.42
C ALA A 206 2.88 -6.18 -5.22
N ILE A 207 3.70 -6.99 -4.56
CA ILE A 207 4.70 -7.85 -5.21
C ILE A 207 4.04 -8.83 -6.18
N LYS A 208 2.93 -9.47 -5.77
CA LYS A 208 2.15 -10.37 -6.64
C LYS A 208 1.59 -9.66 -7.87
N LEU A 209 1.05 -8.45 -7.70
CA LEU A 209 0.54 -7.64 -8.82
C LEU A 209 1.64 -7.30 -9.84
N ILE A 210 2.83 -6.92 -9.35
CA ILE A 210 3.97 -6.52 -10.19
C ILE A 210 4.58 -7.72 -10.91
N SER A 211 4.81 -8.81 -10.19
CA SER A 211 5.46 -10.01 -10.73
C SER A 211 4.50 -10.91 -11.52
N GLY A 212 3.20 -10.75 -11.35
CA GLY A 212 2.19 -11.60 -11.96
C GLY A 212 2.07 -12.99 -11.32
N VAL A 213 2.71 -13.25 -10.18
CA VAL A 213 2.70 -14.56 -9.52
C VAL A 213 1.53 -14.72 -8.57
N GLY A 214 1.08 -15.96 -8.41
CA GLY A 214 0.03 -16.35 -7.49
C GLY A 214 -1.38 -15.96 -7.95
N GLU A 215 -2.35 -16.21 -7.08
CA GLU A 215 -3.74 -15.86 -7.34
C GLU A 215 -3.97 -14.35 -7.16
N LYS A 216 -4.76 -13.77 -8.05
CA LYS A 216 -5.16 -12.36 -7.92
C LYS A 216 -6.19 -12.22 -6.82
N SER A 217 -5.93 -11.31 -5.87
CA SER A 217 -6.84 -11.02 -4.73
C SER A 217 -7.93 -10.00 -5.07
N SER A 218 -8.00 -9.49 -6.31
CA SER A 218 -9.07 -8.61 -6.72
C SER A 218 -10.43 -9.33 -6.62
N GLY A 219 -11.45 -8.61 -6.12
CA GLY A 219 -12.76 -9.22 -5.84
C GLY A 219 -12.88 -9.89 -4.48
N ALA A 220 -11.87 -9.78 -3.63
CA ALA A 220 -11.90 -10.27 -2.27
C ALA A 220 -11.64 -9.15 -1.25
N LEU A 221 -12.36 -9.20 -0.13
CA LEU A 221 -12.05 -8.49 1.09
C LEU A 221 -11.47 -9.50 2.09
N HIS A 222 -10.21 -9.30 2.47
CA HIS A 222 -9.58 -10.06 3.53
C HIS A 222 -9.79 -9.36 4.86
N SER A 223 -10.17 -10.11 5.88
CA SER A 223 -10.35 -9.64 7.25
C SER A 223 -9.54 -10.50 8.20
N PHE A 224 -8.84 -9.86 9.11
CA PHE A 224 -8.07 -10.48 10.18
C PHE A 224 -8.63 -10.07 11.53
N ASP A 225 -8.88 -11.04 12.40
CA ASP A 225 -9.23 -10.86 13.81
C ASP A 225 -8.03 -11.31 14.67
N GLY A 226 -7.31 -10.35 15.24
CA GLY A 226 -6.12 -10.58 16.03
C GLY A 226 -6.40 -11.16 17.43
N LEU A 227 -7.64 -11.09 17.93
CA LEU A 227 -7.99 -11.74 19.22
C LEU A 227 -8.12 -13.25 19.07
N THR A 228 -8.60 -13.71 17.91
CA THR A 228 -8.81 -15.14 17.61
C THR A 228 -7.80 -15.70 16.63
N ALA A 229 -6.91 -14.87 16.08
CA ALA A 229 -5.95 -15.18 15.02
C ALA A 229 -6.61 -15.77 13.75
N GLN A 230 -7.85 -15.36 13.46
CA GLN A 230 -8.60 -15.86 12.31
C GLN A 230 -8.50 -14.94 11.11
N TRP A 231 -8.23 -15.52 9.95
CA TRP A 231 -8.36 -14.90 8.65
C TRP A 231 -9.66 -15.30 7.97
N ARG A 232 -10.37 -14.33 7.42
CA ARG A 232 -11.58 -14.54 6.62
C ARG A 232 -11.42 -13.87 5.27
N ARG A 233 -11.91 -14.54 4.23
CA ARG A 233 -11.96 -13.99 2.86
C ARG A 233 -13.41 -13.92 2.42
N PHE A 234 -13.86 -12.73 2.09
CA PHE A 234 -15.20 -12.48 1.57
C PHE A 234 -15.11 -12.15 0.09
N ASN A 235 -15.91 -12.83 -0.74
CA ASN A 235 -16.04 -12.45 -2.14
C ASN A 235 -16.93 -11.22 -2.23
N VAL A 236 -16.44 -10.18 -2.89
CA VAL A 236 -17.15 -8.92 -3.07
C VAL A 236 -17.48 -8.76 -4.55
N PRO A 237 -18.77 -8.75 -4.93
CA PRO A 237 -19.15 -8.47 -6.31
C PRO A 237 -18.91 -6.99 -6.66
N LYS A 238 -18.59 -6.72 -7.91
CA LYS A 238 -18.58 -5.36 -8.44
C LYS A 238 -20.01 -4.82 -8.45
N ASN A 239 -20.17 -3.58 -7.96
CA ASN A 239 -21.44 -2.89 -8.05
C ASN A 239 -21.59 -2.27 -9.47
N GLU A 240 -22.57 -2.74 -10.23
CA GLU A 240 -22.85 -2.26 -11.60
C GLU A 240 -23.27 -0.78 -11.64
N GLN A 241 -23.74 -0.24 -10.54
CA GLN A 241 -24.15 1.18 -10.42
C GLN A 241 -23.05 2.03 -9.72
N CYS A 242 -21.84 1.49 -9.54
CA CYS A 242 -20.77 2.22 -8.88
C CYS A 242 -20.37 3.47 -9.69
N PRO A 243 -20.45 4.69 -9.12
CA PRO A 243 -20.13 5.91 -9.84
C PRO A 243 -18.63 6.04 -10.18
N VAL A 244 -17.76 5.28 -9.50
CA VAL A 244 -16.31 5.35 -9.69
C VAL A 244 -15.84 4.36 -10.75
N CYS A 245 -16.13 3.07 -10.61
CA CYS A 245 -15.56 2.07 -11.50
C CYS A 245 -16.46 1.65 -12.68
N ASN A 246 -17.73 2.07 -12.71
CA ASN A 246 -18.62 1.93 -13.88
C ASN A 246 -18.83 3.24 -14.64
N GLY A 247 -18.66 4.40 -14.00
CA GLY A 247 -18.76 5.70 -14.66
C GLY A 247 -17.58 6.04 -15.59
N ALA A 248 -16.43 5.39 -15.42
CA ALA A 248 -15.23 5.65 -16.23
C ALA A 248 -15.32 5.19 -17.70
N LYS A 249 -16.36 4.44 -18.09
CA LYS A 249 -16.57 3.97 -19.48
C LYS A 249 -17.32 4.95 -20.37
N SER A 250 -17.80 6.09 -19.87
CA SER A 250 -18.63 7.02 -20.65
C SER A 250 -17.88 8.24 -21.21
N GLN A 251 -16.55 8.29 -21.14
CA GLN A 251 -15.74 9.42 -21.64
C GLN A 251 -14.54 8.97 -22.53
N ALA A 252 -14.69 7.85 -23.23
CA ALA A 252 -13.73 7.43 -24.24
C ALA A 252 -14.36 7.52 -25.65
#